data_f4be360cc59e7d2733133ec5cc15874d
#
_entry.id   f4be360cc59e7d2733133ec5cc15874d
#
_cell.length_a   1.000
_cell.length_b   1.000
_cell.length_c   1.000
_cell.angle_alpha   90.00
_cell.angle_beta   90.00
_cell.angle_gamma   90.00
#
_symmetry.space_group_name_H-M   'P 1'
#
loop_
_entity.id
_entity.type
_entity.pdbx_description
1 polymer ?
#
loop_
_entity_poly.entity_id
_entity_poly.type
_entity_poly.pdbx_seq_one_letter_code
_entity_poly.pdbx_strand_id
1 'polypeptide(L)'
;TFLLKHHIARTDKILISIPGQFVLSRFTSIPPVDKKQLRNLVRYEAKQQIPFDLNDIAWDYQQLTEQVPGMESIEIGLFASKRETLDQLLTNISPLKSRLTAIQPSPLAISNFVSFDQQIDGLTIIINSEAENTDLIIVDDLYFWLRSIPVSTVDADLVKEIQRSMEYYKSLTKGTVVFKTLLLTGIKFKDPVNVKFITDNFSYETKVLQALNKVKLSATIDTAYFNENISHLGVALGLALQGVGLGRIKTNLLPRELIKAAEISKKKPYTIAALGCLGLALIIQYGGLHARITQLKNTDNLHQKVLQNIKGLEKEYKHAETLAQTNKSALDLISSIDSSRFIWMEILDKLLSLIPDNVSIASIQSSWIDEDSIGTGKQTSPGFSQPKKTTTPAKPGASKKLLFMGIKEQSQEPSMRFIEERVLKPIQDLTLFNQKVAAFKNVEIVPGSSRQVAHKDGLGSYI
;
A
#
# COMPACT_ATOMS: atom_id res chain seq x y z
N THR A 1 -22.34 -31.99 -4.62
CA THR A 1 -22.98 -32.90 -5.59
C THR A 1 -23.04 -32.32 -6.98
N PHE A 2 -23.56 -31.07 -7.20
CA PHE A 2 -23.58 -30.42 -8.53
C PHE A 2 -22.18 -30.30 -9.17
N LEU A 3 -21.19 -29.82 -8.41
CA LEU A 3 -19.82 -29.62 -8.89
C LEU A 3 -19.18 -30.93 -9.35
N LEU A 4 -19.43 -32.02 -8.64
CA LEU A 4 -18.91 -33.36 -9.00
C LEU A 4 -19.61 -33.91 -10.24
N LYS A 5 -20.93 -33.70 -10.35
CA LYS A 5 -21.71 -34.15 -11.51
C LYS A 5 -21.24 -33.50 -12.80
N HIS A 6 -20.80 -32.23 -12.74
CA HIS A 6 -20.39 -31.46 -13.90
C HIS A 6 -18.86 -31.32 -14.00
N HIS A 7 -18.09 -32.17 -13.32
CA HIS A 7 -16.61 -32.22 -13.39
C HIS A 7 -15.91 -30.86 -13.16
N ILE A 8 -16.50 -30.00 -12.33
CA ILE A 8 -15.94 -28.69 -12.04
C ILE A 8 -14.72 -28.83 -11.11
N ALA A 9 -13.53 -28.58 -11.64
CA ALA A 9 -12.28 -28.71 -10.90
C ALA A 9 -12.21 -27.70 -9.74
N ARG A 10 -11.41 -27.99 -8.72
CA ARG A 10 -11.20 -27.07 -7.58
C ARG A 10 -10.51 -25.76 -7.99
N THR A 11 -9.80 -25.77 -9.09
CA THR A 11 -9.09 -24.62 -9.65
C THR A 11 -9.98 -23.70 -10.47
N ASP A 12 -11.20 -24.14 -10.85
CA ASP A 12 -12.09 -23.38 -11.70
C ASP A 12 -12.63 -22.17 -10.94
N LYS A 13 -12.67 -21.04 -11.63
CA LYS A 13 -13.25 -19.81 -11.12
C LYS A 13 -14.76 -19.88 -11.15
N ILE A 14 -15.39 -19.51 -10.05
CA ILE A 14 -16.84 -19.41 -9.97
C ILE A 14 -17.22 -17.94 -9.92
N LEU A 15 -18.08 -17.53 -10.82
CA LEU A 15 -18.68 -16.21 -10.85
C LEU A 15 -20.20 -16.38 -10.74
N ILE A 16 -20.84 -15.44 -10.08
CA ILE A 16 -22.29 -15.40 -9.97
C ILE A 16 -22.80 -14.02 -10.34
N SER A 17 -24.04 -13.97 -10.80
CA SER A 17 -24.76 -12.71 -10.97
C SER A 17 -25.67 -12.42 -9.80
N ILE A 18 -25.90 -11.13 -9.57
CA ILE A 18 -26.98 -10.62 -8.74
C ILE A 18 -27.96 -9.87 -9.63
N PRO A 19 -29.30 -10.07 -9.49
CA PRO A 19 -30.27 -9.34 -10.26
C PRO A 19 -30.11 -7.83 -10.13
N GLY A 20 -30.29 -7.11 -11.22
CA GLY A 20 -30.08 -5.67 -11.27
C GLY A 20 -30.91 -4.87 -10.28
N GLN A 21 -32.11 -5.35 -9.94
CA GLN A 21 -33.01 -4.72 -8.95
C GLN A 21 -32.40 -4.61 -7.52
N PHE A 22 -31.42 -5.45 -7.19
CA PHE A 22 -30.71 -5.40 -5.90
C PHE A 22 -29.45 -4.54 -5.95
N VAL A 23 -29.19 -3.87 -7.07
CA VAL A 23 -28.02 -3.05 -7.29
C VAL A 23 -28.40 -1.62 -7.61
N LEU A 24 -27.97 -0.70 -6.77
CA LEU A 24 -28.05 0.72 -7.05
C LEU A 24 -26.99 1.08 -8.09
N SER A 25 -27.42 1.63 -9.21
CA SER A 25 -26.54 2.16 -10.26
C SER A 25 -26.60 3.68 -10.27
N ARG A 26 -25.44 4.34 -10.31
CA ARG A 26 -25.32 5.80 -10.47
C ARG A 26 -24.25 6.10 -11.50
N PHE A 27 -24.54 7.06 -12.34
CA PHE A 27 -23.62 7.53 -13.38
C PHE A 27 -23.28 8.97 -13.07
N THR A 28 -21.99 9.27 -13.00
CA THR A 28 -21.48 10.59 -12.64
C THR A 28 -20.20 10.90 -13.38
N SER A 29 -19.87 12.17 -13.45
CA SER A 29 -18.66 12.68 -14.08
C SER A 29 -17.74 13.23 -13.00
N ILE A 30 -16.46 12.87 -13.08
CA ILE A 30 -15.42 13.31 -12.15
C ILE A 30 -14.29 13.99 -12.91
N PRO A 31 -13.54 14.91 -12.29
CA PRO A 31 -12.39 15.52 -12.94
C PRO A 31 -11.31 14.46 -13.22
N PRO A 32 -10.51 14.65 -14.29
CA PRO A 32 -9.43 13.75 -14.63
C PRO A 32 -8.33 13.82 -13.55
N VAL A 33 -7.95 12.65 -13.04
CA VAL A 33 -6.93 12.50 -12.01
C VAL A 33 -6.05 11.30 -12.29
N ASP A 34 -4.88 11.26 -11.70
CA ASP A 34 -3.99 10.10 -11.79
C ASP A 34 -4.67 8.81 -11.33
N LYS A 35 -4.34 7.69 -11.98
CA LYS A 35 -4.89 6.37 -11.65
C LYS A 35 -4.77 6.01 -10.17
N LYS A 36 -3.74 6.51 -9.49
CA LYS A 36 -3.53 6.29 -8.04
C LYS A 36 -4.55 7.04 -7.17
N GLN A 37 -5.00 8.21 -7.62
CA GLN A 37 -5.95 9.08 -6.90
C GLN A 37 -7.40 8.76 -7.28
N LEU A 38 -7.63 8.19 -8.46
CA LEU A 38 -8.95 7.88 -9.00
C LEU A 38 -9.84 7.15 -7.99
N ARG A 39 -9.32 6.11 -7.35
CA ARG A 39 -10.10 5.33 -6.38
C ARG A 39 -10.53 6.13 -5.15
N ASN A 40 -9.70 7.05 -4.68
CA ASN A 40 -10.04 7.90 -3.53
C ASN A 40 -11.10 8.93 -3.92
N LEU A 41 -10.98 9.52 -5.10
CA LEU A 41 -11.96 10.46 -5.63
C LEU A 41 -13.30 9.76 -5.85
N VAL A 42 -13.30 8.59 -6.49
CA VAL A 42 -14.52 7.79 -6.68
C VAL A 42 -15.14 7.39 -5.34
N ARG A 43 -14.36 7.09 -4.32
CA ARG A 43 -14.88 6.81 -2.97
C ARG A 43 -15.56 8.02 -2.35
N TYR A 44 -15.02 9.21 -2.57
CA TYR A 44 -15.64 10.46 -2.11
C TYR A 44 -16.97 10.70 -2.83
N GLU A 45 -16.98 10.54 -4.14
CA GLU A 45 -18.19 10.66 -4.96
C GLU A 45 -19.25 9.63 -4.58
N ALA A 46 -18.83 8.37 -4.34
CA ALA A 46 -19.72 7.32 -3.89
C ALA A 46 -20.43 7.66 -2.57
N LYS A 47 -19.76 8.36 -1.65
CA LYS A 47 -20.40 8.84 -0.40
C LYS A 47 -21.50 9.87 -0.63
N GLN A 48 -21.40 10.64 -1.70
CA GLN A 48 -22.41 11.65 -2.03
C GLN A 48 -23.57 11.06 -2.83
N GLN A 49 -23.30 10.15 -3.74
CA GLN A 49 -24.27 9.58 -4.69
C GLN A 49 -25.05 8.40 -4.13
N ILE A 50 -24.49 7.68 -3.17
CA ILE A 50 -25.11 6.48 -2.60
C ILE A 50 -25.75 6.83 -1.25
N PRO A 51 -27.07 6.64 -1.07
CA PRO A 51 -27.80 7.03 0.13
C PRO A 51 -27.66 6.02 1.28
N PHE A 52 -26.55 5.30 1.35
CA PHE A 52 -26.23 4.30 2.37
C PHE A 52 -24.81 4.50 2.89
N ASP A 53 -24.56 4.07 4.12
CA ASP A 53 -23.17 4.03 4.62
C ASP A 53 -22.36 3.04 3.76
N LEU A 54 -21.14 3.47 3.37
CA LEU A 54 -20.24 2.63 2.57
C LEU A 54 -19.78 1.35 3.30
N ASN A 55 -19.94 1.29 4.62
CA ASN A 55 -19.65 0.09 5.40
C ASN A 55 -20.77 -0.96 5.30
N ASP A 56 -22.01 -0.52 5.05
CA ASP A 56 -23.19 -1.40 4.98
C ASP A 56 -23.46 -1.91 3.57
N ILE A 57 -22.64 -1.50 2.61
CA ILE A 57 -22.76 -1.88 1.21
C ILE A 57 -21.47 -2.51 0.68
N ALA A 58 -21.61 -3.35 -0.33
CA ALA A 58 -20.51 -3.66 -1.24
C ALA A 58 -20.68 -2.81 -2.49
N TRP A 59 -19.64 -2.13 -2.88
CA TRP A 59 -19.66 -1.24 -4.01
C TRP A 59 -18.38 -1.33 -4.83
N ASP A 60 -18.54 -1.07 -6.12
CA ASP A 60 -17.44 -0.97 -7.07
C ASP A 60 -17.81 0.02 -8.17
N TYR A 61 -16.85 0.35 -9.02
CA TYR A 61 -17.07 1.29 -10.11
C TYR A 61 -16.47 0.79 -11.42
N GLN A 62 -17.03 1.29 -12.51
CA GLN A 62 -16.50 1.11 -13.86
C GLN A 62 -16.25 2.47 -14.49
N GLN A 63 -15.07 2.67 -15.02
CA GLN A 63 -14.77 3.81 -15.85
C GLN A 63 -15.38 3.57 -17.23
N LEU A 64 -16.17 4.53 -17.73
CA LEU A 64 -16.93 4.43 -18.98
C LEU A 64 -16.19 5.05 -20.15
N THR A 65 -15.38 6.07 -19.88
CA THR A 65 -14.57 6.75 -20.90
C THR A 65 -13.10 6.45 -20.66
N GLU A 66 -12.35 6.22 -21.74
CA GLU A 66 -10.89 6.12 -21.63
C GLU A 66 -10.32 7.51 -21.30
N GLN A 67 -9.33 7.54 -20.44
CA GLN A 67 -8.67 8.79 -20.07
C GLN A 67 -7.71 9.21 -21.20
N VAL A 68 -8.11 10.22 -21.96
CA VAL A 68 -7.30 10.82 -23.02
C VAL A 68 -6.76 12.16 -22.51
N PRO A 69 -5.49 12.54 -22.80
CA PRO A 69 -4.96 13.86 -22.46
C PRO A 69 -5.85 14.97 -23.02
N GLY A 70 -6.23 15.93 -22.17
CA GLY A 70 -7.11 17.05 -22.55
C GLY A 70 -8.60 16.84 -22.31
N MET A 71 -9.04 15.70 -21.78
CA MET A 71 -10.42 15.53 -21.33
C MET A 71 -10.73 16.39 -20.12
N GLU A 72 -11.91 17.03 -20.13
CA GLU A 72 -12.40 17.84 -19.00
C GLU A 72 -12.97 16.97 -17.86
N SER A 73 -13.42 15.77 -18.17
CA SER A 73 -14.05 14.87 -17.18
C SER A 73 -13.95 13.39 -17.57
N ILE A 74 -13.99 12.53 -16.57
CA ILE A 74 -14.08 11.07 -16.70
C ILE A 74 -15.46 10.63 -16.25
N GLU A 75 -16.15 9.90 -17.09
CA GLU A 75 -17.45 9.32 -16.72
C GLU A 75 -17.24 7.96 -16.02
N ILE A 76 -17.94 7.78 -14.94
CA ILE A 76 -17.92 6.56 -14.12
C ILE A 76 -19.33 6.06 -13.82
N GLY A 77 -19.48 4.77 -13.84
CA GLY A 77 -20.64 4.07 -13.29
C GLY A 77 -20.31 3.52 -11.90
N LEU A 78 -21.10 3.90 -10.90
CA LEU A 78 -21.04 3.39 -9.53
C LEU A 78 -22.08 2.32 -9.34
N PHE A 79 -21.72 1.19 -8.78
CA PHE A 79 -22.61 0.06 -8.52
C PHE A 79 -22.50 -0.34 -7.07
N ALA A 80 -23.63 -0.43 -6.38
CA ALA A 80 -23.67 -0.76 -4.97
C ALA A 80 -24.82 -1.70 -4.64
N SER A 81 -24.56 -2.66 -3.79
CA SER A 81 -25.58 -3.55 -3.23
C SER A 81 -25.47 -3.62 -1.72
N LYS A 82 -26.59 -3.77 -1.02
CA LYS A 82 -26.58 -3.95 0.43
C LYS A 82 -25.83 -5.22 0.81
N ARG A 83 -25.00 -5.15 1.84
CA ARG A 83 -24.27 -6.33 2.35
C ARG A 83 -25.22 -7.44 2.76
N GLU A 84 -26.32 -7.09 3.41
CA GLU A 84 -27.35 -8.04 3.80
C GLU A 84 -27.83 -8.92 2.63
N THR A 85 -28.16 -8.29 1.49
CA THR A 85 -28.58 -9.00 0.27
C THR A 85 -27.50 -9.94 -0.26
N LEU A 86 -26.24 -9.48 -0.25
CA LEU A 86 -25.11 -10.30 -0.68
C LEU A 86 -24.84 -11.44 0.31
N ASP A 87 -24.98 -11.21 1.62
CA ASP A 87 -24.78 -12.22 2.64
C ASP A 87 -25.84 -13.32 2.58
N GLN A 88 -27.10 -12.96 2.28
CA GLN A 88 -28.16 -13.92 1.99
C GLN A 88 -27.81 -14.78 0.76
N LEU A 89 -27.38 -14.15 -0.34
CA LEU A 89 -26.93 -14.85 -1.53
C LEU A 89 -25.76 -15.79 -1.22
N LEU A 90 -24.76 -15.30 -0.51
CA LEU A 90 -23.57 -16.05 -0.11
C LEU A 90 -23.86 -17.20 0.85
N THR A 91 -24.89 -17.08 1.66
CA THR A 91 -25.36 -18.14 2.55
C THR A 91 -25.97 -19.29 1.75
N ASN A 92 -26.78 -18.98 0.77
CA ASN A 92 -27.41 -19.97 -0.11
C ASN A 92 -26.38 -20.78 -0.94
N ILE A 93 -25.22 -20.18 -1.21
CA ILE A 93 -24.12 -20.82 -1.96
C ILE A 93 -22.91 -21.10 -1.08
N SER A 94 -23.11 -21.28 0.22
CA SER A 94 -22.02 -21.43 1.20
C SER A 94 -20.94 -22.46 0.80
N PRO A 95 -21.23 -23.63 0.18
CA PRO A 95 -20.21 -24.57 -0.26
C PRO A 95 -19.28 -24.02 -1.36
N LEU A 96 -19.70 -22.99 -2.10
CA LEU A 96 -18.97 -22.37 -3.20
C LEU A 96 -18.25 -21.09 -2.79
N LYS A 97 -18.55 -20.54 -1.62
CA LYS A 97 -18.09 -19.24 -1.13
C LYS A 97 -16.57 -19.07 -1.22
N SER A 98 -15.80 -20.10 -0.89
CA SER A 98 -14.32 -20.06 -0.93
C SER A 98 -13.73 -20.07 -2.34
N ARG A 99 -14.53 -20.41 -3.35
CA ARG A 99 -14.12 -20.49 -4.76
C ARG A 99 -14.66 -19.33 -5.59
N LEU A 100 -15.49 -18.49 -4.96
CA LEU A 100 -16.09 -17.37 -5.64
C LEU A 100 -15.03 -16.32 -6.00
N THR A 101 -15.04 -15.93 -7.26
CA THR A 101 -14.08 -14.97 -7.79
C THR A 101 -14.70 -13.58 -7.98
N ALA A 102 -15.96 -13.53 -8.39
CA ALA A 102 -16.68 -12.27 -8.57
C ALA A 102 -18.20 -12.45 -8.39
N ILE A 103 -18.82 -11.34 -7.98
CA ILE A 103 -20.27 -11.13 -8.04
C ILE A 103 -20.50 -9.93 -8.95
N GLN A 104 -21.18 -10.12 -10.06
CA GLN A 104 -21.48 -9.07 -11.02
C GLN A 104 -22.98 -8.86 -11.17
N PRO A 105 -23.46 -7.60 -11.27
CA PRO A 105 -24.85 -7.34 -11.65
C PRO A 105 -25.21 -7.97 -13.00
N SER A 106 -26.38 -8.61 -13.09
CA SER A 106 -26.86 -9.25 -14.34
C SER A 106 -26.82 -8.33 -15.55
N PRO A 107 -27.23 -7.03 -15.46
CA PRO A 107 -27.16 -6.14 -16.61
C PRO A 107 -25.73 -5.84 -17.07
N LEU A 108 -24.74 -5.87 -16.18
CA LEU A 108 -23.34 -5.69 -16.55
C LEU A 108 -22.75 -6.95 -17.21
N ALA A 109 -23.17 -8.12 -16.73
CA ALA A 109 -22.77 -9.39 -17.33
C ALA A 109 -23.30 -9.51 -18.76
N ILE A 110 -24.59 -9.23 -18.97
CA ILE A 110 -25.16 -9.28 -20.33
C ILE A 110 -24.53 -8.23 -21.26
N SER A 111 -24.20 -7.04 -20.75
CA SER A 111 -23.46 -6.02 -21.50
C SER A 111 -22.10 -6.53 -21.97
N ASN A 112 -21.38 -7.25 -21.12
CA ASN A 112 -20.10 -7.89 -21.49
C ASN A 112 -20.27 -8.87 -22.63
N PHE A 113 -21.32 -9.71 -22.56
CA PHE A 113 -21.59 -10.68 -23.60
C PHE A 113 -21.97 -10.02 -24.92
N VAL A 114 -22.94 -9.09 -24.89
CA VAL A 114 -23.43 -8.42 -26.09
C VAL A 114 -22.31 -7.60 -26.74
N SER A 115 -21.54 -6.85 -25.98
CA SER A 115 -20.41 -6.06 -26.52
C SER A 115 -19.29 -6.93 -27.09
N PHE A 116 -19.11 -8.15 -26.60
CA PHE A 116 -18.10 -9.07 -27.09
C PHE A 116 -18.54 -9.84 -28.32
N ASP A 117 -19.73 -10.42 -28.26
CA ASP A 117 -20.18 -11.43 -29.23
C ASP A 117 -21.09 -10.84 -30.33
N GLN A 118 -21.94 -9.88 -29.99
CA GLN A 118 -22.88 -9.30 -30.94
C GLN A 118 -22.26 -8.06 -31.62
N GLN A 119 -22.62 -7.89 -32.91
CA GLN A 119 -22.27 -6.65 -33.62
C GLN A 119 -23.20 -5.55 -33.14
N ILE A 120 -22.69 -4.61 -32.35
CA ILE A 120 -23.38 -3.39 -31.95
C ILE A 120 -23.10 -2.35 -33.03
N ASP A 121 -24.18 -1.93 -33.74
CA ASP A 121 -24.09 -0.89 -34.73
C ASP A 121 -24.88 0.34 -34.23
N GLY A 122 -24.16 1.27 -33.62
CA GLY A 122 -24.72 2.44 -32.98
C GLY A 122 -25.41 2.14 -31.64
N LEU A 123 -26.21 3.10 -31.19
CA LEU A 123 -26.86 3.03 -29.89
C LEU A 123 -27.93 1.93 -29.85
N THR A 124 -27.63 0.89 -29.09
CA THR A 124 -28.47 -0.31 -28.97
C THR A 124 -29.11 -0.38 -27.59
N ILE A 125 -30.40 -0.67 -27.57
CA ILE A 125 -31.14 -0.96 -26.35
C ILE A 125 -31.21 -2.46 -26.16
N ILE A 126 -30.74 -2.95 -25.00
CA ILE A 126 -30.87 -4.36 -24.60
C ILE A 126 -32.00 -4.43 -23.57
N ILE A 127 -32.99 -5.25 -23.81
CA ILE A 127 -34.04 -5.58 -22.84
C ILE A 127 -33.82 -7.03 -22.42
N ASN A 128 -33.37 -7.22 -21.17
CA ASN A 128 -33.19 -8.56 -20.58
C ASN A 128 -34.34 -8.81 -19.60
N SER A 129 -35.32 -9.58 -20.00
CA SER A 129 -36.50 -9.88 -19.18
C SER A 129 -36.43 -11.29 -18.62
N GLU A 130 -36.20 -11.37 -17.31
CA GLU A 130 -36.07 -12.61 -16.56
C GLU A 130 -37.37 -12.91 -15.76
N ALA A 131 -37.32 -13.86 -14.84
CA ALA A 131 -38.49 -14.32 -14.11
C ALA A 131 -39.09 -13.24 -13.18
N GLU A 132 -38.26 -12.39 -12.58
CA GLU A 132 -38.68 -11.47 -11.53
C GLU A 132 -38.47 -9.99 -11.90
N ASN A 133 -37.62 -9.68 -12.85
CA ASN A 133 -37.29 -8.32 -13.24
C ASN A 133 -36.92 -8.19 -14.70
N THR A 134 -36.98 -6.99 -15.20
CA THR A 134 -36.46 -6.63 -16.53
C THR A 134 -35.36 -5.61 -16.40
N ASP A 135 -34.20 -5.92 -16.95
CA ASP A 135 -33.07 -5.01 -17.04
C ASP A 135 -33.08 -4.30 -18.39
N LEU A 136 -33.10 -2.99 -18.36
CA LEU A 136 -32.91 -2.14 -19.53
C LEU A 136 -31.51 -1.63 -19.58
N ILE A 137 -30.78 -1.91 -20.64
CA ILE A 137 -29.43 -1.48 -20.84
C ILE A 137 -29.33 -0.75 -22.18
N ILE A 138 -28.71 0.41 -22.15
CA ILE A 138 -28.41 1.19 -23.36
C ILE A 138 -26.93 1.14 -23.55
N VAL A 139 -26.45 0.63 -24.66
CA VAL A 139 -25.02 0.47 -24.96
C VAL A 139 -24.68 1.15 -26.29
N ASP A 140 -23.53 1.77 -26.30
CA ASP A 140 -22.79 2.20 -27.46
C ASP A 140 -21.38 1.59 -27.37
N ASP A 141 -20.54 1.74 -28.36
CA ASP A 141 -19.20 1.13 -28.40
C ASP A 141 -18.39 1.31 -27.12
N LEU A 142 -18.49 2.47 -26.48
CA LEU A 142 -17.70 2.84 -25.31
C LEU A 142 -18.51 3.08 -24.04
N TYR A 143 -19.76 3.44 -24.17
CA TYR A 143 -20.62 3.90 -23.10
C TYR A 143 -21.75 2.92 -22.85
N PHE A 144 -22.15 2.78 -21.60
CA PHE A 144 -23.38 2.08 -21.25
C PHE A 144 -24.13 2.81 -20.13
N TRP A 145 -25.44 2.70 -20.17
CA TRP A 145 -26.33 3.13 -19.11
C TRP A 145 -27.32 2.00 -18.83
N LEU A 146 -27.74 1.85 -17.59
CA LEU A 146 -28.66 0.78 -17.23
C LEU A 146 -29.65 1.19 -16.16
N ARG A 147 -30.82 0.54 -16.20
CA ARG A 147 -31.86 0.61 -15.20
C ARG A 147 -32.53 -0.74 -15.05
N SER A 148 -32.69 -1.23 -13.83
CA SER A 148 -33.52 -2.40 -13.54
C SER A 148 -34.95 -1.96 -13.23
N ILE A 149 -35.91 -2.59 -13.89
CA ILE A 149 -37.33 -2.38 -13.76
C ILE A 149 -37.90 -3.58 -13.02
N PRO A 150 -38.54 -3.41 -11.84
CA PRO A 150 -39.08 -4.52 -11.05
C PRO A 150 -40.41 -5.00 -11.64
N VAL A 151 -40.45 -5.24 -12.96
CA VAL A 151 -41.59 -5.77 -13.70
C VAL A 151 -41.08 -6.98 -14.46
N SER A 152 -41.78 -8.10 -14.30
CA SER A 152 -41.45 -9.38 -14.96
C SER A 152 -42.44 -9.78 -16.04
N THR A 153 -43.62 -9.13 -16.09
CA THR A 153 -44.62 -9.35 -17.13
C THR A 153 -44.31 -8.48 -18.33
N VAL A 154 -44.44 -9.08 -19.52
CA VAL A 154 -44.29 -8.31 -20.78
C VAL A 154 -45.64 -7.80 -21.18
N ASP A 155 -45.96 -6.61 -20.69
CA ASP A 155 -47.24 -5.94 -20.85
C ASP A 155 -47.08 -4.43 -21.14
N ALA A 156 -48.21 -3.72 -21.18
CA ALA A 156 -48.25 -2.28 -21.45
C ALA A 156 -47.50 -1.47 -20.36
N ASP A 157 -47.46 -1.95 -19.15
CA ASP A 157 -46.77 -1.23 -18.07
C ASP A 157 -45.24 -1.35 -18.20
N LEU A 158 -44.74 -2.51 -18.61
CA LEU A 158 -43.34 -2.66 -18.99
C LEU A 158 -42.97 -1.72 -20.13
N VAL A 159 -43.79 -1.66 -21.19
CA VAL A 159 -43.54 -0.74 -22.33
C VAL A 159 -43.45 0.71 -21.86
N LYS A 160 -44.38 1.15 -21.01
CA LYS A 160 -44.34 2.52 -20.43
C LYS A 160 -43.07 2.79 -19.63
N GLU A 161 -42.64 1.84 -18.81
CA GLU A 161 -41.41 1.99 -18.00
C GLU A 161 -40.16 2.00 -18.88
N ILE A 162 -40.14 1.22 -19.96
CA ILE A 162 -39.05 1.26 -20.94
C ILE A 162 -39.04 2.63 -21.65
N GLN A 163 -40.19 3.10 -22.15
CA GLN A 163 -40.30 4.41 -22.80
C GLN A 163 -39.87 5.54 -21.86
N ARG A 164 -40.33 5.53 -20.61
CA ARG A 164 -39.91 6.49 -19.57
C ARG A 164 -38.39 6.48 -19.34
N SER A 165 -37.81 5.30 -19.33
CA SER A 165 -36.36 5.14 -19.13
C SER A 165 -35.56 5.65 -20.32
N MET A 166 -36.06 5.43 -21.53
CA MET A 166 -35.47 5.96 -22.77
C MET A 166 -35.55 7.48 -22.83
N GLU A 167 -36.67 8.07 -22.47
CA GLU A 167 -36.84 9.54 -22.40
C GLU A 167 -35.91 10.13 -21.31
N TYR A 168 -35.82 9.48 -20.15
CA TYR A 168 -34.90 9.90 -19.13
C TYR A 168 -33.44 9.87 -19.63
N TYR A 169 -33.05 8.80 -20.32
CA TYR A 169 -31.72 8.72 -20.93
C TYR A 169 -31.46 9.83 -21.94
N LYS A 170 -32.43 10.12 -22.81
CA LYS A 170 -32.36 11.25 -23.75
C LYS A 170 -32.18 12.59 -23.03
N SER A 171 -32.81 12.77 -21.87
CA SER A 171 -32.69 14.01 -21.09
C SER A 171 -31.29 14.16 -20.45
N LEU A 172 -30.58 13.06 -20.16
CA LEU A 172 -29.23 13.08 -19.63
C LEU A 172 -28.19 13.43 -20.72
N THR A 173 -28.46 13.01 -21.96
CA THR A 173 -27.56 13.24 -23.09
C THR A 173 -27.93 14.55 -23.76
N LYS A 174 -27.09 15.57 -23.68
CA LYS A 174 -27.32 16.91 -24.26
C LYS A 174 -27.42 16.94 -25.79
N GLY A 175 -27.43 15.79 -26.46
CA GLY A 175 -27.45 15.63 -27.91
C GLY A 175 -28.69 14.92 -28.42
N THR A 176 -28.86 14.90 -29.75
CA THR A 176 -29.90 14.10 -30.39
C THR A 176 -29.52 12.63 -30.32
N VAL A 177 -30.22 11.90 -29.48
CA VAL A 177 -30.02 10.45 -29.30
C VAL A 177 -30.94 9.70 -30.27
N VAL A 178 -30.33 8.91 -31.14
CA VAL A 178 -31.05 8.04 -32.07
C VAL A 178 -30.76 6.60 -31.72
N PHE A 179 -31.75 5.91 -31.18
CA PHE A 179 -31.64 4.46 -30.97
C PHE A 179 -31.83 3.74 -32.30
N LYS A 180 -30.97 2.77 -32.55
CA LYS A 180 -30.95 2.03 -33.80
C LYS A 180 -31.58 0.65 -33.67
N THR A 181 -31.12 -0.11 -32.69
CA THR A 181 -31.48 -1.51 -32.51
C THR A 181 -32.06 -1.77 -31.12
N LEU A 182 -33.02 -2.64 -31.05
CA LEU A 182 -33.59 -3.21 -29.84
C LEU A 182 -33.22 -4.69 -29.77
N LEU A 183 -32.40 -5.10 -28.81
CA LEU A 183 -31.98 -6.48 -28.59
C LEU A 183 -32.76 -7.08 -27.42
N LEU A 184 -33.56 -8.09 -27.68
CA LEU A 184 -34.35 -8.82 -26.71
C LEU A 184 -33.60 -10.06 -26.22
N THR A 185 -33.55 -10.22 -24.90
CA THR A 185 -32.88 -11.34 -24.24
C THR A 185 -33.57 -11.66 -22.91
N GLY A 186 -33.30 -12.83 -22.34
CA GLY A 186 -33.97 -13.30 -21.14
C GLY A 186 -35.06 -14.34 -21.41
N ILE A 187 -35.48 -15.02 -20.34
CA ILE A 187 -36.40 -16.16 -20.43
C ILE A 187 -37.77 -15.80 -21.03
N LYS A 188 -38.24 -14.56 -20.80
CA LYS A 188 -39.55 -14.11 -21.26
C LYS A 188 -39.60 -13.97 -22.77
N PHE A 189 -38.49 -13.73 -23.44
CA PHE A 189 -38.43 -13.59 -24.90
C PHE A 189 -38.16 -14.94 -25.63
N LYS A 190 -38.23 -16.05 -24.90
CA LYS A 190 -38.45 -17.37 -25.52
C LYS A 190 -39.84 -17.49 -26.11
N ASP A 191 -40.83 -16.75 -25.55
CA ASP A 191 -42.18 -16.72 -26.06
C ASP A 191 -42.30 -15.70 -27.22
N PRO A 192 -42.64 -16.17 -28.44
CA PRO A 192 -42.83 -15.30 -29.60
C PRO A 192 -43.93 -14.25 -29.41
N VAL A 193 -44.90 -14.49 -28.53
CA VAL A 193 -45.94 -13.52 -28.22
C VAL A 193 -45.36 -12.27 -27.56
N ASN A 194 -44.45 -12.49 -26.60
CA ASN A 194 -43.76 -11.41 -25.93
C ASN A 194 -42.84 -10.61 -26.86
N VAL A 195 -42.13 -11.31 -27.75
CA VAL A 195 -41.31 -10.68 -28.79
C VAL A 195 -42.15 -9.79 -29.70
N LYS A 196 -43.24 -10.34 -30.20
CA LYS A 196 -44.18 -9.61 -31.08
C LYS A 196 -44.74 -8.39 -30.36
N PHE A 197 -45.17 -8.57 -29.11
CA PHE A 197 -45.73 -7.45 -28.31
C PHE A 197 -44.74 -6.28 -28.18
N ILE A 198 -43.46 -6.55 -27.89
CA ILE A 198 -42.45 -5.49 -27.84
C ILE A 198 -42.21 -4.88 -29.22
N THR A 199 -42.07 -5.72 -30.26
CA THR A 199 -41.83 -5.25 -31.64
C THR A 199 -42.95 -4.34 -32.13
N ASP A 200 -44.20 -4.65 -31.83
CA ASP A 200 -45.34 -3.85 -32.24
C ASP A 200 -45.43 -2.48 -31.50
N ASN A 201 -44.83 -2.37 -30.32
CA ASN A 201 -44.85 -1.14 -29.51
C ASN A 201 -43.62 -0.22 -29.71
N PHE A 202 -42.60 -0.67 -30.40
CA PHE A 202 -41.38 0.11 -30.66
C PHE A 202 -41.03 0.10 -32.15
N SER A 203 -40.71 1.29 -32.71
CA SER A 203 -40.37 1.45 -34.13
C SER A 203 -38.89 1.23 -34.44
N TYR A 204 -38.19 0.41 -33.63
CA TYR A 204 -36.75 0.13 -33.80
C TYR A 204 -36.55 -1.25 -34.44
N GLU A 205 -35.39 -1.46 -35.07
CA GLU A 205 -35.00 -2.79 -35.54
C GLU A 205 -34.90 -3.73 -34.34
N THR A 206 -35.85 -4.65 -34.21
CA THR A 206 -35.89 -5.58 -33.07
C THR A 206 -35.22 -6.89 -33.45
N LYS A 207 -34.23 -7.27 -32.65
CA LYS A 207 -33.49 -8.53 -32.74
C LYS A 207 -33.69 -9.34 -31.46
N VAL A 208 -33.76 -10.63 -31.57
CA VAL A 208 -33.74 -11.54 -30.41
C VAL A 208 -32.37 -12.22 -30.36
N LEU A 209 -31.82 -12.38 -29.16
CA LEU A 209 -30.59 -13.14 -29.00
C LEU A 209 -30.83 -14.61 -29.33
N GLN A 210 -30.46 -15.04 -30.54
CA GLN A 210 -30.68 -16.40 -31.06
C GLN A 210 -29.43 -17.09 -31.53
N ALA A 211 -28.31 -16.40 -31.67
CA ALA A 211 -27.07 -16.98 -32.20
C ALA A 211 -25.83 -16.38 -31.54
N LEU A 212 -24.79 -17.17 -31.51
CA LEU A 212 -23.42 -16.73 -31.17
C LEU A 212 -22.70 -16.34 -32.46
N ASN A 213 -21.95 -15.23 -32.40
CA ASN A 213 -21.17 -14.75 -33.55
C ASN A 213 -19.66 -15.06 -33.39
N LYS A 214 -19.10 -14.77 -32.25
CA LYS A 214 -17.66 -14.95 -31.96
C LYS A 214 -17.40 -16.16 -31.07
N VAL A 215 -18.30 -16.47 -30.15
CA VAL A 215 -18.16 -17.60 -29.23
C VAL A 215 -18.46 -18.89 -29.98
N LYS A 216 -17.52 -19.84 -29.93
CA LYS A 216 -17.70 -21.17 -30.54
C LYS A 216 -18.10 -22.18 -29.47
N LEU A 217 -19.11 -22.97 -29.75
CA LEU A 217 -19.53 -24.09 -28.90
C LEU A 217 -18.54 -25.25 -28.99
N SER A 218 -18.26 -25.89 -27.87
CA SER A 218 -17.52 -27.16 -27.84
C SER A 218 -18.38 -28.27 -28.46
N ALA A 219 -17.75 -29.21 -29.13
CA ALA A 219 -18.42 -30.41 -29.69
C ALA A 219 -19.12 -31.27 -28.61
N THR A 220 -18.82 -31.05 -27.33
CA THR A 220 -19.45 -31.78 -26.21
C THR A 220 -20.78 -31.20 -25.77
N ILE A 221 -21.15 -30.01 -26.27
CA ILE A 221 -22.38 -29.30 -25.89
C ILE A 221 -23.50 -29.73 -26.83
N ASP A 222 -24.66 -30.07 -26.27
CA ASP A 222 -25.89 -30.27 -27.03
C ASP A 222 -26.30 -28.93 -27.66
N THR A 223 -26.06 -28.82 -28.95
CA THR A 223 -26.30 -27.61 -29.73
C THR A 223 -27.80 -27.27 -29.81
N ALA A 224 -28.69 -28.27 -29.85
CA ALA A 224 -30.11 -28.06 -29.91
C ALA A 224 -30.63 -27.44 -28.62
N TYR A 225 -30.25 -28.04 -27.48
CA TYR A 225 -30.59 -27.50 -26.15
C TYR A 225 -29.98 -26.09 -25.92
N PHE A 226 -28.75 -25.88 -26.39
CA PHE A 226 -28.12 -24.57 -26.26
C PHE A 226 -28.86 -23.49 -27.06
N ASN A 227 -29.16 -23.76 -28.34
CA ASN A 227 -29.82 -22.80 -29.20
C ASN A 227 -31.24 -22.48 -28.72
N GLU A 228 -31.94 -23.45 -28.16
CA GLU A 228 -33.27 -23.20 -27.55
C GLU A 228 -33.19 -22.27 -26.33
N ASN A 229 -32.06 -22.29 -25.61
CA ASN A 229 -31.91 -21.58 -24.35
C ASN A 229 -31.00 -20.34 -24.43
N ILE A 230 -30.45 -20.02 -25.59
CA ILE A 230 -29.44 -18.95 -25.73
C ILE A 230 -29.96 -17.58 -25.26
N SER A 231 -31.22 -17.30 -25.43
CA SER A 231 -31.82 -16.02 -25.06
C SER A 231 -31.68 -15.69 -23.57
N HIS A 232 -31.63 -16.68 -22.68
CA HIS A 232 -31.44 -16.46 -21.25
C HIS A 232 -30.03 -16.85 -20.74
N LEU A 233 -29.16 -17.42 -21.61
CA LEU A 233 -27.78 -17.71 -21.25
C LEU A 233 -26.83 -16.51 -21.32
N GLY A 234 -27.30 -15.37 -21.82
CA GLY A 234 -26.50 -14.17 -22.03
C GLY A 234 -25.77 -13.70 -20.78
N VAL A 235 -26.43 -13.72 -19.64
CA VAL A 235 -25.82 -13.36 -18.35
C VAL A 235 -24.69 -14.34 -17.97
N ALA A 236 -24.92 -15.64 -18.12
CA ALA A 236 -23.91 -16.68 -17.81
C ALA A 236 -22.69 -16.57 -18.74
N LEU A 237 -22.93 -16.32 -20.03
CA LEU A 237 -21.86 -16.10 -21.02
C LEU A 237 -21.05 -14.83 -20.69
N GLY A 238 -21.70 -13.76 -20.29
CA GLY A 238 -21.04 -12.52 -19.86
C GLY A 238 -20.18 -12.70 -18.61
N LEU A 239 -20.67 -13.47 -17.63
CA LEU A 239 -19.87 -13.86 -16.45
C LEU A 239 -18.67 -14.72 -16.84
N ALA A 240 -18.84 -15.65 -17.76
CA ALA A 240 -17.76 -16.48 -18.25
C ALA A 240 -16.67 -15.63 -18.94
N LEU A 241 -17.07 -14.65 -19.75
CA LEU A 241 -16.14 -13.69 -20.37
C LEU A 241 -15.36 -12.88 -19.32
N GLN A 242 -16.02 -12.43 -18.26
CA GLN A 242 -15.34 -11.77 -17.15
C GLN A 242 -14.35 -12.72 -16.44
N GLY A 243 -14.74 -13.97 -16.24
CA GLY A 243 -13.90 -15.00 -15.60
C GLY A 243 -12.61 -15.31 -16.35
N VAL A 244 -12.66 -15.29 -17.67
CA VAL A 244 -11.48 -15.48 -18.54
C VAL A 244 -10.74 -14.17 -18.83
N GLY A 245 -11.25 -13.04 -18.36
CA GLY A 245 -10.61 -11.72 -18.51
C GLY A 245 -10.91 -11.01 -19.82
N LEU A 246 -11.83 -11.51 -20.63
CA LEU A 246 -12.28 -10.91 -21.88
C LEU A 246 -13.45 -9.92 -21.68
N GLY A 247 -14.08 -9.92 -20.51
CA GLY A 247 -15.11 -8.95 -20.17
C GLY A 247 -14.55 -7.54 -20.09
N ARG A 248 -15.19 -6.61 -20.76
CA ARG A 248 -14.84 -5.19 -20.75
C ARG A 248 -15.19 -4.53 -19.43
N ILE A 249 -16.35 -4.86 -18.87
CA ILE A 249 -16.82 -4.40 -17.58
C ILE A 249 -16.30 -5.37 -16.52
N LYS A 250 -15.48 -4.84 -15.59
CA LYS A 250 -14.78 -5.64 -14.56
C LYS A 250 -15.33 -5.44 -13.15
N THR A 251 -16.47 -4.76 -13.04
CA THR A 251 -17.14 -4.50 -11.76
C THR A 251 -17.34 -5.79 -10.96
N ASN A 252 -17.01 -5.76 -9.68
CA ASN A 252 -17.09 -6.90 -8.78
C ASN A 252 -17.61 -6.48 -7.41
N LEU A 253 -18.82 -6.90 -7.08
CA LEU A 253 -19.48 -6.64 -5.79
C LEU A 253 -19.14 -7.69 -4.71
N LEU A 254 -18.20 -8.59 -4.97
CA LEU A 254 -17.75 -9.52 -3.94
C LEU A 254 -17.12 -8.76 -2.76
N PRO A 255 -17.55 -8.98 -1.53
CA PRO A 255 -16.98 -8.34 -0.36
C PRO A 255 -15.46 -8.49 -0.30
N ARG A 256 -14.76 -7.40 -0.02
CA ARG A 256 -13.28 -7.35 -0.05
C ARG A 256 -12.63 -8.33 0.92
N GLU A 257 -13.33 -8.63 2.00
CA GLU A 257 -12.90 -9.63 2.99
C GLU A 257 -12.74 -11.01 2.35
N LEU A 258 -13.69 -11.38 1.48
CA LEU A 258 -13.66 -12.66 0.75
C LEU A 258 -12.57 -12.67 -0.33
N ILE A 259 -12.40 -11.54 -1.04
CA ILE A 259 -11.31 -11.42 -2.04
C ILE A 259 -9.95 -11.58 -1.35
N LYS A 260 -9.73 -10.87 -0.25
CA LYS A 260 -8.49 -10.98 0.53
C LYS A 260 -8.29 -12.38 1.09
N ALA A 261 -9.34 -13.00 1.64
CA ALA A 261 -9.28 -14.37 2.15
C ALA A 261 -8.89 -15.37 1.04
N ALA A 262 -9.46 -15.22 -0.16
CA ALA A 262 -9.12 -16.05 -1.31
C ALA A 262 -7.67 -15.83 -1.78
N GLU A 263 -7.19 -14.59 -1.81
CA GLU A 263 -5.78 -14.27 -2.14
C GLU A 263 -4.80 -14.84 -1.12
N ILE A 264 -5.11 -14.71 0.17
CA ILE A 264 -4.30 -15.29 1.26
C ILE A 264 -4.28 -16.81 1.14
N SER A 265 -5.45 -17.43 0.86
CA SER A 265 -5.55 -18.87 0.69
C SER A 265 -4.70 -19.38 -0.48
N LYS A 266 -4.66 -18.65 -1.60
CA LYS A 266 -3.79 -18.98 -2.76
C LYS A 266 -2.30 -18.86 -2.43
N LYS A 267 -1.92 -17.94 -1.53
CA LYS A 267 -0.52 -17.72 -1.11
C LYS A 267 -0.05 -18.72 -0.05
N LYS A 268 -0.97 -19.32 0.72
CA LYS A 268 -0.64 -20.29 1.80
C LYS A 268 0.33 -21.41 1.37
N PRO A 269 0.16 -22.11 0.23
CA PRO A 269 1.09 -23.17 -0.15
C PRO A 269 2.51 -22.62 -0.40
N TYR A 270 2.63 -21.44 -0.96
CA TYR A 270 3.93 -20.79 -1.21
C TYR A 270 4.61 -20.36 0.09
N THR A 271 3.84 -19.88 1.08
CA THR A 271 4.41 -19.51 2.39
C THR A 271 4.86 -20.75 3.17
N ILE A 272 4.11 -21.86 3.08
CA ILE A 272 4.51 -23.13 3.69
C ILE A 272 5.76 -23.67 2.99
N ALA A 273 5.84 -23.62 1.66
CA ALA A 273 7.02 -24.04 0.92
C ALA A 273 8.25 -23.17 1.26
N ALA A 274 8.07 -21.85 1.37
CA ALA A 274 9.15 -20.95 1.77
C ALA A 274 9.66 -21.24 3.20
N LEU A 275 8.75 -21.49 4.15
CA LEU A 275 9.11 -21.91 5.50
C LEU A 275 9.83 -23.28 5.52
N GLY A 276 9.37 -24.21 4.68
CA GLY A 276 10.04 -25.51 4.49
C GLY A 276 11.47 -25.37 3.95
N CYS A 277 11.65 -24.53 2.92
CA CYS A 277 12.98 -24.24 2.38
C CYS A 277 13.91 -23.58 3.42
N LEU A 278 13.36 -22.64 4.22
CA LEU A 278 14.11 -21.98 5.29
C LEU A 278 14.52 -22.99 6.39
N GLY A 279 13.60 -23.89 6.76
CA GLY A 279 13.89 -24.99 7.69
C GLY A 279 14.96 -25.94 7.16
N LEU A 280 14.89 -26.32 5.88
CA LEU A 280 15.92 -27.14 5.22
C LEU A 280 17.29 -26.42 5.19
N ALA A 281 17.32 -25.13 4.89
CA ALA A 281 18.55 -24.35 4.91
C ALA A 281 19.19 -24.32 6.30
N LEU A 282 18.39 -24.16 7.36
CA LEU A 282 18.86 -24.23 8.74
C LEU A 282 19.40 -25.62 9.12
N ILE A 283 18.72 -26.68 8.68
CA ILE A 283 19.16 -28.06 8.92
C ILE A 283 20.50 -28.34 8.22
N ILE A 284 20.65 -27.89 6.96
CA ILE A 284 21.89 -28.02 6.19
C ILE A 284 23.02 -27.24 6.87
N GLN A 285 22.72 -26.00 7.31
CA GLN A 285 23.70 -25.17 8.02
C GLN A 285 24.11 -25.80 9.35
N TYR A 286 23.15 -26.30 10.14
CA TYR A 286 23.41 -27.00 11.39
C TYR A 286 24.20 -28.30 11.15
N GLY A 287 23.82 -29.11 10.16
CA GLY A 287 24.55 -30.30 9.76
C GLY A 287 25.98 -30.02 9.31
N GLY A 288 26.15 -28.94 8.51
CA GLY A 288 27.47 -28.47 8.08
C GLY A 288 28.35 -28.01 9.25
N LEU A 289 27.76 -27.26 10.22
CA LEU A 289 28.46 -26.88 11.47
C LEU A 289 28.83 -28.10 12.31
N HIS A 290 27.91 -29.04 12.46
CA HIS A 290 28.13 -30.26 13.22
C HIS A 290 29.23 -31.16 12.58
N ALA A 291 29.24 -31.27 11.25
CA ALA A 291 30.27 -31.97 10.50
C ALA A 291 31.65 -31.29 10.65
N ARG A 292 31.69 -29.95 10.64
CA ARG A 292 32.93 -29.19 10.91
C ARG A 292 33.42 -29.38 12.34
N ILE A 293 32.52 -29.38 13.33
CA ILE A 293 32.88 -29.61 14.75
C ILE A 293 33.40 -31.03 14.95
N THR A 294 32.80 -32.03 14.28
CA THR A 294 33.30 -33.42 14.36
C THR A 294 34.63 -33.61 13.65
N GLN A 295 34.85 -32.93 12.52
CA GLN A 295 36.16 -32.93 11.85
C GLN A 295 37.23 -32.24 12.70
N LEU A 296 36.90 -31.10 13.34
CA LEU A 296 37.80 -30.43 14.28
C LEU A 296 38.14 -31.31 15.50
N LYS A 297 37.17 -32.04 16.05
CA LYS A 297 37.43 -32.99 17.16
C LYS A 297 38.34 -34.16 16.76
N ASN A 298 38.27 -34.62 15.52
CA ASN A 298 39.16 -35.69 15.05
C ASN A 298 40.58 -35.22 14.77
N THR A 299 40.79 -33.91 14.53
CA THR A 299 42.11 -33.31 14.34
C THR A 299 42.82 -32.99 15.68
N ASP A 300 42.03 -32.91 16.76
CA ASP A 300 42.56 -32.56 18.10
C ASP A 300 43.53 -33.56 18.70
N ASN A 301 43.40 -34.85 18.37
CA ASN A 301 44.29 -35.88 18.88
C ASN A 301 45.72 -35.78 18.34
N LEU A 302 45.89 -35.14 17.17
CA LEU A 302 47.23 -34.88 16.61
C LEU A 302 47.86 -33.61 17.22
N HIS A 303 47.00 -32.60 17.48
CA HIS A 303 47.46 -31.34 18.06
C HIS A 303 47.82 -31.44 19.57
N GLN A 304 47.19 -32.33 20.34
CA GLN A 304 47.48 -32.47 21.77
C GLN A 304 48.93 -32.94 22.06
N LYS A 305 49.49 -33.78 21.18
CA LYS A 305 50.93 -34.18 21.31
C LYS A 305 51.88 -33.03 20.99
N VAL A 306 51.54 -32.17 20.03
CA VAL A 306 52.34 -30.99 19.66
C VAL A 306 52.19 -29.90 20.72
N LEU A 307 50.97 -29.72 21.24
CA LEU A 307 50.67 -28.75 22.30
C LEU A 307 51.34 -29.06 23.64
N GLN A 308 51.55 -30.35 24.00
CA GLN A 308 52.30 -30.70 25.18
C GLN A 308 53.80 -30.30 25.10
N ASN A 309 54.39 -30.42 23.91
CA ASN A 309 55.79 -29.98 23.71
C ASN A 309 55.91 -28.45 23.64
N ILE A 310 54.87 -27.75 23.07
CA ILE A 310 54.86 -26.29 22.98
C ILE A 310 54.57 -25.64 24.34
N LYS A 311 53.77 -26.27 25.22
CA LYS A 311 53.49 -25.75 26.56
C LYS A 311 54.70 -25.62 27.46
N GLY A 312 55.75 -26.45 27.22
CA GLY A 312 57.01 -26.30 27.90
C GLY A 312 57.78 -25.04 27.49
N LEU A 313 57.85 -24.80 26.17
CA LEU A 313 58.47 -23.58 25.62
C LEU A 313 57.61 -22.30 25.87
N GLU A 314 56.30 -22.43 25.92
CA GLU A 314 55.41 -21.31 26.15
C GLU A 314 55.53 -20.76 27.60
N LYS A 315 55.85 -21.63 28.58
CA LYS A 315 56.07 -21.17 29.94
C LYS A 315 57.32 -20.29 30.05
N GLU A 316 58.38 -20.65 29.34
CA GLU A 316 59.61 -19.82 29.34
C GLU A 316 59.42 -18.52 28.57
N TYR A 317 58.66 -18.59 27.43
CA TYR A 317 58.38 -17.41 26.64
C TYR A 317 57.45 -16.43 27.38
N LYS A 318 56.42 -16.94 28.07
CA LYS A 318 55.50 -16.09 28.86
C LYS A 318 56.19 -15.38 30.02
N HIS A 319 57.19 -16.02 30.60
CA HIS A 319 57.98 -15.36 31.67
C HIS A 319 58.80 -14.19 31.11
N ALA A 320 59.37 -14.35 29.93
CA ALA A 320 60.10 -13.28 29.24
C ALA A 320 59.19 -12.19 28.74
N GLU A 321 58.01 -12.56 28.20
CA GLU A 321 57.00 -11.63 27.67
C GLU A 321 56.27 -10.81 28.76
N THR A 322 55.98 -11.41 29.91
CA THR A 322 55.43 -10.65 31.07
C THR A 322 56.42 -9.62 31.59
N LEU A 323 57.75 -9.93 31.57
CA LEU A 323 58.75 -8.94 31.93
C LEU A 323 58.82 -7.79 30.88
N ALA A 324 58.74 -8.13 29.59
CA ALA A 324 58.73 -7.14 28.49
C ALA A 324 57.47 -6.29 28.48
N GLN A 325 56.29 -6.90 28.73
CA GLN A 325 55.01 -6.22 28.75
C GLN A 325 54.84 -5.28 29.96
N THR A 326 55.40 -5.67 31.14
CA THR A 326 55.43 -4.78 32.31
C THR A 326 56.26 -3.53 32.03
N ASN A 327 57.36 -3.68 31.32
CA ASN A 327 58.18 -2.53 30.91
C ASN A 327 57.56 -1.69 29.84
N LYS A 328 56.83 -2.31 28.88
CA LYS A 328 56.13 -1.62 27.80
C LYS A 328 54.92 -0.87 28.32
N SER A 329 54.11 -1.45 29.21
CA SER A 329 52.95 -0.79 29.80
C SER A 329 53.33 0.41 30.67
N ALA A 330 54.48 0.37 31.34
CA ALA A 330 55.02 1.52 32.05
C ALA A 330 55.42 2.67 31.08
N LEU A 331 56.03 2.33 29.94
CA LEU A 331 56.36 3.30 28.87
C LEU A 331 55.10 3.88 28.18
N ASP A 332 54.08 3.03 27.87
CA ASP A 332 52.84 3.47 27.25
C ASP A 332 51.99 4.34 28.20
N LEU A 333 52.05 4.07 29.52
CA LEU A 333 51.39 4.91 30.52
C LEU A 333 52.01 6.31 30.56
N ILE A 334 53.33 6.43 30.50
CA ILE A 334 54.04 7.70 30.44
C ILE A 334 53.72 8.44 29.12
N SER A 335 53.72 7.72 28.00
CA SER A 335 53.40 8.27 26.67
C SER A 335 51.94 8.75 26.53
N SER A 336 50.96 8.01 27.10
CA SER A 336 49.55 8.40 27.06
C SER A 336 49.20 9.62 27.89
N ILE A 337 49.89 9.81 29.00
CA ILE A 337 49.75 11.02 29.83
C ILE A 337 50.28 12.24 29.06
N ASP A 338 51.33 12.08 28.31
CA ASP A 338 51.96 13.18 27.57
C ASP A 338 51.13 13.60 26.35
N SER A 339 50.69 12.64 25.56
CA SER A 339 49.91 12.91 24.33
C SER A 339 48.52 13.55 24.59
N SER A 340 47.84 13.11 25.65
CA SER A 340 46.51 13.68 25.97
C SER A 340 46.59 15.10 26.51
N ARG A 341 47.68 15.47 27.12
CA ARG A 341 47.91 16.83 27.63
C ARG A 341 48.11 17.84 26.49
N PHE A 342 48.81 17.46 25.45
CA PHE A 342 49.09 18.36 24.31
C PHE A 342 47.85 18.58 23.42
N ILE A 343 47.00 17.58 23.27
CA ILE A 343 45.73 17.75 22.47
C ILE A 343 44.82 18.82 23.09
N TRP A 344 44.66 18.82 24.40
CA TRP A 344 43.86 19.85 25.08
C TRP A 344 44.49 21.23 25.00
N MET A 345 45.81 21.33 25.08
CA MET A 345 46.51 22.60 24.92
C MET A 345 46.35 23.13 23.49
N GLU A 346 46.46 22.28 22.47
CA GLU A 346 46.27 22.69 21.08
C GLU A 346 44.81 23.13 20.80
N ILE A 347 43.82 22.40 21.36
CA ILE A 347 42.41 22.78 21.24
C ILE A 347 42.16 24.14 21.92
N LEU A 348 42.65 24.33 23.14
CA LEU A 348 42.43 25.57 23.86
C LEU A 348 43.15 26.76 23.23
N ASP A 349 44.35 26.59 22.74
CA ASP A 349 45.15 27.64 22.07
C ASP A 349 44.44 28.07 20.78
N LYS A 350 44.02 27.13 19.97
CA LYS A 350 43.24 27.39 18.74
C LYS A 350 41.86 27.99 19.01
N LEU A 351 41.16 27.52 20.03
CA LEU A 351 39.89 28.13 20.45
C LEU A 351 40.07 29.58 20.89
N LEU A 352 41.08 29.86 21.68
CA LEU A 352 41.38 31.22 22.14
C LEU A 352 41.76 32.16 20.98
N SER A 353 42.44 31.65 19.96
CA SER A 353 42.79 32.45 18.79
C SER A 353 41.64 32.73 17.83
N LEU A 354 40.55 31.98 17.93
CA LEU A 354 39.36 32.15 17.07
C LEU A 354 38.26 33.03 17.69
N ILE A 355 38.39 33.31 19.01
CA ILE A 355 37.36 34.10 19.72
C ILE A 355 37.70 35.59 19.58
N PRO A 356 36.73 36.42 19.12
CA PRO A 356 36.90 37.85 19.04
C PRO A 356 37.12 38.49 20.40
N ASP A 357 37.82 39.64 20.47
CA ASP A 357 38.24 40.35 21.71
C ASP A 357 37.07 40.74 22.61
N ASN A 358 35.85 40.85 22.03
CA ASN A 358 34.63 41.18 22.75
C ASN A 358 33.87 39.98 23.32
N VAL A 359 34.38 38.78 23.12
CA VAL A 359 33.76 37.53 23.61
C VAL A 359 34.73 36.81 24.57
N SER A 360 34.22 36.33 25.68
CA SER A 360 35.00 35.54 26.63
C SER A 360 34.37 34.18 26.88
N ILE A 361 35.20 33.19 27.12
CA ILE A 361 34.76 31.85 27.52
C ILE A 361 34.45 31.90 29.02
N ALA A 362 33.19 31.67 29.38
CA ALA A 362 32.78 31.62 30.78
C ALA A 362 33.00 30.25 31.41
N SER A 363 32.80 29.20 30.67
CA SER A 363 33.00 27.84 31.16
C SER A 363 33.18 26.85 30.03
N ILE A 364 33.95 25.76 30.28
CA ILE A 364 34.06 24.58 29.40
C ILE A 364 33.78 23.36 30.26
N GLN A 365 32.72 22.62 29.92
CA GLN A 365 32.34 21.40 30.63
C GLN A 365 32.18 20.24 29.65
N SER A 366 32.66 19.06 30.04
CA SER A 366 32.45 17.85 29.26
C SER A 366 31.50 16.91 30.00
N SER A 367 30.49 16.37 29.26
CA SER A 367 29.51 15.43 29.79
C SER A 367 29.38 14.22 28.87
N TRP A 368 29.10 13.05 29.44
CA TRP A 368 28.68 11.88 28.70
C TRP A 368 27.16 11.86 28.66
N ILE A 369 26.54 11.74 27.47
CA ILE A 369 25.11 11.65 27.30
C ILE A 369 24.79 10.35 26.55
N ASP A 370 23.80 9.62 27.04
CA ASP A 370 23.24 8.46 26.34
C ASP A 370 22.31 8.93 25.20
N GLU A 371 22.40 8.27 24.07
CA GLU A 371 21.70 8.65 22.82
C GLU A 371 20.17 8.72 22.95
N ASP A 372 19.58 8.00 23.91
CA ASP A 372 18.13 7.95 24.17
C ASP A 372 17.54 9.22 24.84
N SER A 373 18.39 10.14 25.30
CA SER A 373 17.95 11.36 25.99
C SER A 373 17.79 12.60 25.10
N ILE A 374 18.11 12.50 23.82
CA ILE A 374 18.09 13.64 22.87
C ILE A 374 16.68 13.94 22.31
N GLY A 375 15.67 13.06 22.56
CA GLY A 375 14.33 13.13 21.94
C GLY A 375 13.21 13.75 22.79
N THR A 376 13.40 14.01 24.06
CA THR A 376 12.32 14.56 24.92
C THR A 376 12.74 15.89 25.53
N GLY A 377 12.21 16.98 24.96
CA GLY A 377 12.39 18.33 25.43
C GLY A 377 11.85 18.57 26.86
N LYS A 378 12.54 18.05 27.85
CA LYS A 378 12.41 18.52 29.23
C LYS A 378 13.61 19.34 29.57
N GLN A 379 13.41 20.66 29.57
CA GLN A 379 14.34 21.62 30.13
C GLN A 379 14.64 21.26 31.59
N THR A 380 15.85 20.83 31.87
CA THR A 380 16.41 20.91 33.21
C THR A 380 17.49 21.96 33.17
N SER A 381 17.17 23.11 33.76
CA SER A 381 18.15 24.18 34.06
C SER A 381 19.33 23.57 34.82
N PRO A 382 20.58 23.98 34.53
CA PRO A 382 21.74 23.51 35.30
C PRO A 382 21.79 24.20 36.66
N GLY A 383 21.10 23.60 37.63
CA GLY A 383 21.31 23.91 39.02
C GLY A 383 22.54 23.15 39.51
N PHE A 384 23.44 23.82 40.15
CA PHE A 384 24.59 23.26 40.85
C PHE A 384 24.19 22.09 41.77
N SER A 385 24.46 20.86 41.36
CA SER A 385 24.31 19.67 42.19
C SER A 385 25.58 18.80 42.05
N GLN A 386 26.15 18.48 43.15
CA GLN A 386 27.35 17.66 43.28
C GLN A 386 27.19 16.29 42.58
N PRO A 387 28.24 15.73 42.00
CA PRO A 387 28.20 14.44 41.28
C PRO A 387 27.91 13.29 42.23
N LYS A 388 26.74 12.67 42.15
CA LYS A 388 26.46 11.37 42.71
C LYS A 388 27.32 10.31 41.98
N LYS A 389 28.24 9.66 42.69
CA LYS A 389 28.92 8.44 42.25
C LYS A 389 27.88 7.34 42.04
N THR A 390 27.56 7.05 40.81
CA THR A 390 26.91 5.78 40.44
C THR A 390 27.91 4.89 39.74
N THR A 391 28.40 3.93 40.52
CA THR A 391 29.14 2.79 40.03
C THR A 391 28.18 1.75 39.47
N THR A 392 28.00 1.75 38.15
CA THR A 392 27.48 0.60 37.42
C THR A 392 28.19 0.56 36.06
N PRO A 393 28.81 -0.55 35.64
CA PRO A 393 29.47 -0.62 34.34
C PRO A 393 28.41 -0.66 33.27
N ALA A 394 28.28 0.42 32.51
CA ALA A 394 27.42 0.50 31.32
C ALA A 394 28.02 -0.41 30.23
N LYS A 395 27.12 -1.14 29.55
CA LYS A 395 27.38 -1.84 28.29
C LYS A 395 28.03 -0.87 27.27
N PRO A 396 28.91 -1.32 26.37
CA PRO A 396 29.46 -0.49 25.31
C PRO A 396 28.38 -0.25 24.22
N GLY A 397 27.52 0.71 24.46
CA GLY A 397 26.63 1.29 23.51
C GLY A 397 26.97 2.78 23.41
N ALA A 398 26.95 3.30 22.20
CA ALA A 398 27.46 4.57 21.73
C ALA A 398 27.11 5.79 22.61
N SER A 399 27.82 5.95 23.75
CA SER A 399 27.73 7.22 24.49
C SER A 399 28.64 8.23 23.80
N LYS A 400 28.08 9.39 23.44
CA LYS A 400 28.80 10.50 22.83
C LYS A 400 29.31 11.44 23.95
N LYS A 401 30.58 11.85 23.85
CA LYS A 401 31.14 12.86 24.73
C LYS A 401 30.80 14.23 24.16
N LEU A 402 30.00 14.98 24.85
CA LEU A 402 29.66 16.35 24.48
C LEU A 402 30.53 17.33 25.26
N LEU A 403 30.96 18.39 24.58
CA LEU A 403 31.64 19.50 25.16
C LEU A 403 30.67 20.69 25.15
N PHE A 404 30.30 21.16 26.33
CA PHE A 404 29.51 22.38 26.50
C PHE A 404 30.45 23.54 26.76
N MET A 405 30.34 24.59 25.95
CA MET A 405 31.13 25.80 26.12
C MET A 405 30.15 26.97 26.38
N GLY A 406 30.23 27.52 27.56
CA GLY A 406 29.55 28.77 27.87
C GLY A 406 30.37 29.95 27.40
N ILE A 407 29.81 30.81 26.58
CA ILE A 407 30.43 32.02 26.07
C ILE A 407 29.71 33.26 26.61
N LYS A 408 30.45 34.31 26.84
CA LYS A 408 29.92 35.61 27.28
C LYS A 408 30.39 36.70 26.31
N GLU A 409 29.46 37.35 25.65
CA GLU A 409 29.71 38.50 24.79
C GLU A 409 29.51 39.81 25.55
N GLN A 410 30.45 40.70 25.42
CA GLN A 410 30.35 42.09 25.93
C GLN A 410 30.18 43.03 24.73
N SER A 411 28.95 43.45 24.47
CA SER A 411 28.65 44.37 23.37
C SER A 411 27.49 45.30 23.78
N GLN A 412 27.44 46.47 23.20
CA GLN A 412 26.33 47.43 23.41
C GLN A 412 25.05 46.95 22.73
N GLU A 413 25.16 46.14 21.63
CA GLU A 413 24.04 45.51 20.93
C GLU A 413 24.36 44.03 20.68
N PRO A 414 24.14 43.15 21.65
CA PRO A 414 24.44 41.76 21.48
C PRO A 414 23.52 41.11 20.44
N SER A 415 24.08 40.40 19.47
CA SER A 415 23.36 39.75 18.37
C SER A 415 23.69 38.29 18.26
N MET A 416 22.66 37.43 18.25
CA MET A 416 22.80 36.00 17.98
C MET A 416 23.50 35.71 16.64
N ARG A 417 23.28 36.55 15.66
CA ARG A 417 23.89 36.46 14.35
C ARG A 417 25.40 36.69 14.38
N PHE A 418 25.87 37.53 15.27
CA PHE A 418 27.29 37.73 15.48
C PHE A 418 27.95 36.48 16.07
N ILE A 419 27.29 35.84 17.05
CA ILE A 419 27.78 34.60 17.65
C ILE A 419 27.81 33.45 16.60
N GLU A 420 26.80 33.33 15.77
CA GLU A 420 26.78 32.34 14.71
C GLU A 420 27.89 32.55 13.67
N GLU A 421 28.08 33.77 13.19
CA GLU A 421 29.03 34.04 12.10
C GLU A 421 30.47 34.15 12.59
N ARG A 422 30.72 34.69 13.78
CA ARG A 422 32.06 35.03 14.28
C ARG A 422 32.61 34.02 15.28
N VAL A 423 31.77 33.23 15.89
CA VAL A 423 32.20 32.24 16.89
C VAL A 423 31.88 30.82 16.44
N LEU A 424 30.61 30.55 16.09
CA LEU A 424 30.18 29.18 15.79
C LEU A 424 30.81 28.63 14.51
N LYS A 425 30.76 29.38 13.40
CA LYS A 425 31.35 28.96 12.12
C LYS A 425 32.86 28.68 12.21
N PRO A 426 33.70 29.56 12.78
CA PRO A 426 35.12 29.28 12.93
C PRO A 426 35.41 28.06 13.80
N ILE A 427 34.58 27.77 14.82
CA ILE A 427 34.72 26.57 15.65
C ILE A 427 34.31 25.30 14.88
N GLN A 428 33.30 25.38 14.01
CA GLN A 428 32.90 24.26 13.15
C GLN A 428 34.02 23.85 12.19
N ASP A 429 34.76 24.83 11.67
CA ASP A 429 35.82 24.61 10.70
C ASP A 429 37.17 24.32 11.37
N LEU A 430 37.24 24.27 12.71
CA LEU A 430 38.45 24.05 13.46
C LEU A 430 39.02 22.64 13.22
N THR A 431 40.23 22.59 12.76
CA THR A 431 40.96 21.33 12.55
C THR A 431 42.22 21.24 13.40
N LEU A 432 42.55 20.04 13.84
CA LEU A 432 43.72 19.70 14.61
C LEU A 432 44.76 18.97 13.71
N PHE A 433 45.97 18.85 14.17
CA PHE A 433 47.07 18.12 13.50
C PHE A 433 47.28 18.60 12.05
N ASN A 434 47.52 19.89 11.86
CA ASN A 434 47.80 20.49 10.56
C ASN A 434 46.69 20.17 9.54
N GLN A 435 45.42 20.41 9.91
CA GLN A 435 44.21 20.25 9.07
C GLN A 435 43.85 18.80 8.68
N LYS A 436 44.36 17.80 9.41
CA LYS A 436 44.05 16.40 9.11
C LYS A 436 42.79 15.86 9.79
N VAL A 437 42.38 16.43 10.93
CA VAL A 437 41.25 15.95 11.73
C VAL A 437 40.42 17.12 12.20
N ALA A 438 39.09 17.08 11.99
CA ALA A 438 38.17 18.08 12.54
C ALA A 438 38.17 17.99 14.10
N ALA A 439 38.29 19.13 14.76
CA ALA A 439 38.32 19.18 16.21
C ALA A 439 36.98 18.77 16.84
N PHE A 440 35.88 19.15 16.17
CA PHE A 440 34.52 18.85 16.59
C PHE A 440 33.71 18.27 15.45
N LYS A 441 32.82 17.30 15.74
CA LYS A 441 32.01 16.65 14.72
C LYS A 441 30.74 17.43 14.39
N ASN A 442 30.10 18.01 15.40
CA ASN A 442 28.95 18.88 15.28
C ASN A 442 29.09 20.00 16.30
N VAL A 443 28.84 21.24 15.89
CA VAL A 443 28.85 22.42 16.75
C VAL A 443 27.53 23.14 16.57
N GLU A 444 26.75 23.22 17.64
CA GLU A 444 25.41 23.79 17.60
C GLU A 444 25.16 24.63 18.87
N ILE A 445 24.28 25.63 18.74
CA ILE A 445 23.80 26.38 19.90
C ILE A 445 22.72 25.55 20.61
N VAL A 446 22.89 25.36 21.92
CA VAL A 446 21.88 24.64 22.70
C VAL A 446 20.58 25.45 22.73
N PRO A 447 19.44 24.91 22.26
CA PRO A 447 18.18 25.62 22.23
C PRO A 447 17.77 26.14 23.64
N GLY A 448 17.43 27.43 23.74
CA GLY A 448 17.02 28.04 25.00
C GLY A 448 18.15 28.38 25.98
N SER A 449 19.44 28.16 25.59
CA SER A 449 20.59 28.48 26.45
C SER A 449 21.00 29.95 26.43
N SER A 450 20.55 30.71 25.42
CA SER A 450 20.89 32.13 25.29
C SER A 450 20.09 32.97 26.30
N ARG A 451 20.80 33.75 27.10
CA ARG A 451 20.19 34.66 28.10
C ARG A 451 20.87 36.01 28.02
N GLN A 452 20.08 37.07 27.93
CA GLN A 452 20.58 38.42 27.99
C GLN A 452 20.68 38.88 29.48
N VAL A 453 21.85 39.28 29.91
CA VAL A 453 22.10 39.76 31.28
C VAL A 453 22.51 41.20 31.18
N ALA A 454 21.70 42.10 31.82
CA ALA A 454 22.05 43.51 31.94
C ALA A 454 23.14 43.71 33.00
N HIS A 455 24.23 44.29 32.58
CA HIS A 455 25.31 44.69 33.51
C HIS A 455 25.07 46.12 34.05
N LYS A 456 25.62 46.41 35.24
CA LYS A 456 25.49 47.71 35.89
C LYS A 456 26.04 48.87 35.06
N ASP A 457 26.88 48.64 34.11
CA ASP A 457 27.53 49.64 33.26
C ASP A 457 26.86 49.82 31.88
N GLY A 458 25.63 49.32 31.69
CA GLY A 458 24.85 49.51 30.46
C GLY A 458 25.26 48.64 29.25
N LEU A 459 26.21 47.71 29.41
CA LEU A 459 26.62 46.74 28.41
C LEU A 459 25.80 45.46 28.55
N GLY A 460 25.10 45.09 27.50
CA GLY A 460 24.39 43.80 27.41
C GLY A 460 25.36 42.65 27.19
N SER A 461 25.14 41.51 27.82
CA SER A 461 25.92 40.29 27.59
C SER A 461 25.01 39.11 27.31
N TYR A 462 25.43 38.26 26.41
CA TYR A 462 24.82 36.94 26.15
C TYR A 462 25.67 35.86 26.82
N ILE A 463 24.99 34.90 27.42
CA ILE A 463 25.66 33.72 27.97
C ILE A 463 25.15 32.50 27.22
#